data_a0ea809d3c1883b6c18a0f9af67dc3cc
#
_entry.id   a0ea809d3c1883b6c18a0f9af67dc3cc
#
_cell.length_a   1.000
_cell.length_b   1.000
_cell.length_c   1.000
_cell.angle_alpha   90.00
_cell.angle_beta   90.00
_cell.angle_gamma   90.00
#
_symmetry.space_group_name_H-M   'P 1'
#
loop_
_entity.id
_entity.type
_entity.pdbx_description
1 polymer ?
#
loop_
_entity_poly.entity_id
_entity_poly.type
_entity_poly.pdbx_seq_one_letter_code
_entity_poly.pdbx_strand_id
1 'polypeptide(L)'
;MEKTLVKKWFMIHTYSGYEKKVKTDLEQKIETLGIGEIVTKVLVPEEETIEEVRGKKKTVARKIFPGYVMLEMVATREESEDGINFRVDSNAWYVVRN
;
A
#
# COMPACT_ATOMS: atom_id res chain seq x y z
N MET A 1 2.87 -27.07 12.41
CA MET A 1 2.57 -25.89 11.59
C MET A 1 2.71 -24.66 12.46
N GLU A 2 3.65 -23.78 12.11
CA GLU A 2 3.84 -22.53 12.82
C GLU A 2 3.11 -21.39 12.12
N LYS A 3 2.45 -20.57 12.93
CA LYS A 3 1.76 -19.39 12.45
C LYS A 3 2.33 -18.16 13.13
N THR A 4 2.75 -17.19 12.33
CA THR A 4 3.34 -15.93 12.83
C THR A 4 2.69 -14.77 12.10
N LEU A 5 2.41 -13.70 12.84
CA LEU A 5 1.94 -12.45 12.22
C LEU A 5 3.13 -11.67 11.70
N VAL A 6 3.07 -11.28 10.44
CA VAL A 6 4.11 -10.49 9.80
C VAL A 6 3.46 -9.35 9.02
N LYS A 7 4.23 -8.32 8.75
CA LYS A 7 3.79 -7.23 7.89
C LYS A 7 4.38 -7.44 6.51
N LYS A 8 3.52 -7.36 5.50
CA LYS A 8 3.92 -7.53 4.10
C LYS A 8 3.46 -6.34 3.27
N TRP A 9 4.25 -5.99 2.28
CA TRP A 9 3.91 -4.96 1.33
C TRP A 9 3.25 -5.56 0.10
N PHE A 10 2.19 -4.90 -0.34
CA PHE A 10 1.43 -5.29 -1.54
C PHE A 10 1.34 -4.09 -2.47
N MET A 11 1.31 -4.35 -3.76
CA MET A 11 1.14 -3.30 -4.76
C MET A 11 -0.24 -3.46 -5.40
N ILE A 12 -0.97 -2.34 -5.45
CA ILE A 12 -2.26 -2.28 -6.14
C ILE A 12 -2.07 -1.49 -7.42
N HIS A 13 -2.55 -2.04 -8.53
CA HIS A 13 -2.54 -1.35 -9.81
C HIS A 13 -3.78 -0.48 -9.94
N THR A 14 -3.59 0.76 -10.38
CA THR A 14 -4.66 1.69 -10.69
C THR A 14 -4.29 2.46 -11.96
N TYR A 15 -5.17 3.31 -12.43
CA TYR A 15 -4.85 4.17 -13.56
C TYR A 15 -3.89 5.27 -13.14
N SER A 16 -2.92 5.55 -14.00
CA SER A 16 -1.97 6.64 -13.78
C SER A 16 -2.71 7.95 -13.60
N GLY A 17 -2.39 8.69 -12.54
CA GLY A 17 -3.07 9.92 -12.17
C GLY A 17 -4.12 9.76 -11.08
N TYR A 18 -4.55 8.53 -10.78
CA TYR A 18 -5.56 8.25 -9.75
C TYR A 18 -4.98 7.73 -8.43
N GLU A 19 -3.67 7.64 -8.32
CA GLU A 19 -3.00 7.03 -7.17
C GLU A 19 -3.37 7.73 -5.85
N LYS A 20 -3.36 9.05 -5.83
CA LYS A 20 -3.70 9.80 -4.60
C LYS A 20 -5.16 9.66 -4.22
N LYS A 21 -6.04 9.60 -5.21
CA LYS A 21 -7.46 9.37 -4.96
C LYS A 21 -7.69 7.99 -4.37
N VAL A 22 -7.05 6.97 -4.92
CA VAL A 22 -7.13 5.60 -4.42
C VAL A 22 -6.59 5.53 -2.99
N LYS A 23 -5.47 6.18 -2.72
CA LYS A 23 -4.92 6.25 -1.36
C LYS A 23 -5.91 6.86 -0.38
N THR A 24 -6.51 8.00 -0.73
CA THR A 24 -7.48 8.69 0.12
C THR A 24 -8.70 7.82 0.36
N ASP A 25 -9.24 7.21 -0.69
CA ASP A 25 -10.41 6.33 -0.58
C ASP A 25 -10.12 5.11 0.31
N LEU A 26 -8.93 4.52 0.17
CA LEU A 26 -8.51 3.40 1.00
C LEU A 26 -8.35 3.81 2.47
N GLU A 27 -7.74 4.95 2.72
CA GLU A 27 -7.58 5.45 4.09
C GLU A 27 -8.92 5.68 4.76
N GLN A 28 -9.89 6.23 4.04
CA GLN A 28 -11.24 6.43 4.54
C GLN A 28 -11.95 5.10 4.85
N LYS A 29 -11.80 4.13 3.96
CA LYS A 29 -12.40 2.80 4.18
C LYS A 29 -11.76 2.10 5.38
N ILE A 30 -10.45 2.21 5.54
CA ILE A 30 -9.73 1.63 6.65
C ILE A 30 -10.23 2.22 7.97
N GLU A 31 -10.39 3.52 8.02
CA GLU A 31 -10.90 4.22 9.21
C GLU A 31 -12.35 3.85 9.49
N THR A 32 -13.21 3.90 8.46
CA THR A 32 -14.64 3.63 8.59
C THR A 32 -14.90 2.19 9.05
N LEU A 33 -14.14 1.23 8.57
CA LEU A 33 -14.32 -0.18 8.88
C LEU A 33 -13.48 -0.64 10.08
N GLY A 34 -12.64 0.22 10.62
CA GLY A 34 -11.83 -0.10 11.79
C GLY A 34 -10.76 -1.15 11.54
N ILE A 35 -10.20 -1.21 10.33
CA ILE A 35 -9.19 -2.20 9.97
C ILE A 35 -7.76 -1.64 9.95
N GLY A 36 -7.53 -0.53 10.66
CA GLY A 36 -6.20 0.09 10.74
C GLY A 36 -5.14 -0.77 11.39
N GLU A 37 -5.52 -1.79 12.15
CA GLU A 37 -4.58 -2.74 12.73
C GLU A 37 -4.13 -3.78 11.70
N ILE A 38 -4.91 -3.99 10.65
CA ILE A 38 -4.63 -4.96 9.60
C ILE A 38 -3.93 -4.29 8.43
N VAL A 39 -4.47 -3.16 7.96
CA VAL A 39 -3.86 -2.34 6.90
C VAL A 39 -3.17 -1.17 7.59
N THR A 40 -1.87 -1.27 7.77
CA THR A 40 -1.11 -0.36 8.62
C THR A 40 -0.57 0.87 7.90
N LYS A 41 -0.31 0.75 6.61
CA LYS A 41 0.22 1.86 5.80
C LYS A 41 -0.31 1.81 4.39
N VAL A 42 -0.55 3.00 3.82
CA VAL A 42 -0.88 3.17 2.41
C VAL A 42 0.05 4.25 1.85
N LEU A 43 0.80 3.93 0.83
CA LEU A 43 1.77 4.85 0.24
C LEU A 43 1.62 4.91 -1.28
N VAL A 44 1.81 6.11 -1.81
CA VAL A 44 2.04 6.30 -3.25
C VAL A 44 3.54 6.43 -3.43
N PRO A 45 4.20 5.53 -4.19
CA PRO A 45 5.65 5.60 -4.37
C PRO A 45 6.02 6.85 -5.16
N GLU A 46 6.57 7.82 -4.47
CA GLU A 46 7.00 9.10 -5.04
C GLU A 46 8.42 9.43 -4.60
N GLU A 47 9.14 10.12 -5.46
CA GLU A 47 10.45 10.64 -5.17
C GLU A 47 10.40 12.17 -5.22
N GLU A 48 10.97 12.83 -4.22
CA GLU A 48 11.08 14.28 -4.23
C GLU A 48 12.40 14.69 -4.86
N THR A 49 12.33 15.54 -5.87
CA THR A 49 13.52 16.09 -6.52
C THR A 49 13.45 17.61 -6.48
N ILE A 50 14.63 18.23 -6.46
CA ILE A 50 14.73 19.70 -6.51
C ILE A 50 15.03 20.06 -7.96
N GLU A 51 14.12 20.83 -8.57
CA GLU A 51 14.29 21.32 -9.92
C GLU A 51 14.46 22.84 -9.91
N GLU A 52 15.35 23.34 -10.77
CA GLU A 52 15.53 24.77 -10.94
C GLU A 52 14.73 25.24 -12.15
N VAL A 53 13.76 26.10 -11.89
CA VAL A 53 12.92 26.70 -12.94
C VAL A 53 13.00 28.21 -12.83
N ARG A 54 13.47 28.85 -13.88
CA ARG A 54 13.61 30.32 -13.94
C ARG A 54 14.46 30.90 -12.79
N GLY A 55 15.54 30.20 -12.42
CA GLY A 55 16.40 30.63 -11.34
C GLY A 55 15.88 30.36 -9.94
N LYS A 56 14.71 29.72 -9.82
CA LYS A 56 14.13 29.34 -8.53
C LYS A 56 14.14 27.84 -8.34
N LYS A 57 14.51 27.41 -7.16
CA LYS A 57 14.49 25.99 -6.80
C LYS A 57 13.09 25.61 -6.33
N LYS A 58 12.56 24.55 -6.91
CA LYS A 58 11.27 23.97 -6.52
C LYS A 58 11.44 22.50 -6.19
N THR A 59 10.75 22.05 -5.13
CA THR A 59 10.64 20.64 -4.84
C THR A 59 9.53 20.07 -5.69
N VAL A 60 9.85 19.05 -6.49
CA VAL A 60 8.87 18.39 -7.36
C VAL A 60 8.78 16.93 -6.92
N ALA A 61 7.54 16.46 -6.70
CA ALA A 61 7.29 15.06 -6.41
C ALA A 61 7.10 14.32 -7.74
N ARG A 62 7.87 13.26 -7.94
CA ARG A 62 7.76 12.39 -9.10
C ARG A 62 7.36 11.00 -8.65
N LYS A 63 6.44 10.38 -9.37
CA LYS A 63 6.02 9.01 -9.07
C LYS A 63 7.07 8.04 -9.58
N ILE A 64 7.56 7.18 -8.69
CA ILE A 64 8.56 6.16 -9.02
C ILE A 64 7.91 5.05 -9.84
N PHE A 65 6.71 4.62 -9.43
CA PHE A 65 5.92 3.61 -10.13
C PHE A 65 4.54 4.15 -10.45
N PRO A 66 4.36 4.85 -11.59
CA PRO A 66 3.04 5.38 -11.96
C PRO A 66 2.01 4.26 -12.09
N GLY A 67 0.81 4.49 -11.55
CA GLY A 67 -0.27 3.51 -11.59
C GLY A 67 -0.25 2.48 -10.47
N TYR A 68 0.61 2.67 -9.46
CA TYR A 68 0.68 1.74 -8.31
C TYR A 68 0.51 2.46 -6.99
N VAL A 69 -0.18 1.79 -6.09
CA VAL A 69 -0.31 2.20 -4.69
C VAL A 69 0.20 1.05 -3.84
N MET A 70 1.06 1.35 -2.89
CA MET A 70 1.63 0.33 -2.00
C MET A 70 0.89 0.32 -0.68
N LEU A 71 0.59 -0.88 -0.18
CA LEU A 71 0.03 -1.05 1.15
C LEU A 71 0.88 -1.99 1.98
N GLU A 72 0.96 -1.69 3.27
CA GLU A 72 1.49 -2.62 4.25
C GLU A 72 0.31 -3.24 5.00
N MET A 73 0.22 -4.55 4.97
CA MET A 73 -0.85 -5.29 5.64
C MET A 73 -0.26 -6.37 6.54
N VAL A 74 -0.95 -6.65 7.63
CA VAL A 74 -0.63 -7.78 8.49
C VAL A 74 -1.09 -9.05 7.80
N ALA A 75 -0.19 -10.01 7.67
CA ALA A 75 -0.46 -11.31 7.09
C ALA A 75 -0.06 -12.40 8.08
N THR A 76 -0.70 -13.56 7.98
CA THR A 76 -0.30 -14.73 8.75
C THR A 76 0.67 -15.55 7.92
N ARG A 77 1.87 -15.73 8.42
CA ARG A 77 2.86 -16.61 7.81
C ARG A 77 2.63 -18.01 8.36
N GLU A 78 2.32 -18.94 7.48
CA GLU A 78 2.14 -20.34 7.82
C GLU A 78 3.27 -21.17 7.22
N GLU A 79 3.95 -21.93 8.05
CA GLU A 79 5.04 -22.80 7.61
C GLU A 79 4.59 -24.25 7.76
N SER A 80 4.71 -25.01 6.68
CA SER A 80 4.34 -26.42 6.63
C SER A 80 5.38 -27.21 5.82
N GLU A 81 5.20 -28.51 5.73
CA GLU A 81 6.08 -29.37 4.93
C GLU A 81 6.09 -28.97 3.44
N ASP A 82 4.97 -28.42 2.95
CA ASP A 82 4.83 -27.99 1.56
C ASP A 82 5.44 -26.63 1.27
N GLY A 83 5.91 -25.91 2.29
CA GLY A 83 6.53 -24.60 2.12
C GLY A 83 5.93 -23.54 3.02
N ILE A 84 6.12 -22.30 2.62
CA ILE A 84 5.67 -21.13 3.37
C ILE A 84 4.53 -20.46 2.61
N ASN A 85 3.42 -20.22 3.31
CA ASN A 85 2.27 -19.51 2.76
C ASN A 85 1.95 -18.28 3.60
N PHE A 86 1.39 -17.26 2.95
CA PHE A 86 0.94 -16.04 3.61
C PHE A 86 -0.56 -15.87 3.41
N ARG A 87 -1.27 -15.61 4.49
CA ARG A 87 -2.71 -15.35 4.45
C ARG A 87 -3.00 -13.94 4.91
N VAL A 88 -3.85 -13.27 4.17
CA VAL A 88 -4.33 -11.93 4.50
C VAL A 88 -5.77 -12.05 4.97
N ASP A 89 -6.20 -11.19 5.91
CA ASP A 89 -7.59 -11.14 6.35
C ASP A 89 -8.53 -10.93 5.15
N SER A 90 -9.54 -11.79 5.03
CA SER A 90 -10.43 -11.75 3.87
C SER A 90 -11.24 -10.45 3.77
N ASN A 91 -11.65 -9.87 4.89
CA ASN A 91 -12.38 -8.61 4.89
C ASN A 91 -11.49 -7.46 4.42
N ALA A 92 -10.25 -7.41 4.90
CA ALA A 92 -9.29 -6.41 4.49
C ALA A 92 -8.95 -6.56 3.00
N TRP A 93 -8.75 -7.77 2.54
CA TRP A 93 -8.49 -8.05 1.12
C TRP A 93 -9.65 -7.59 0.24
N TYR A 94 -10.88 -7.85 0.66
CA TYR A 94 -12.07 -7.43 -0.07
C TYR A 94 -12.17 -5.90 -0.20
N VAL A 95 -11.88 -5.20 0.88
CA VAL A 95 -11.88 -3.73 0.90
C VAL A 95 -10.83 -3.18 -0.05
N VAL A 96 -9.63 -3.74 -0.02
CA VAL A 96 -8.51 -3.30 -0.84
C VAL A 96 -8.76 -3.54 -2.33
N ARG A 97 -9.41 -4.66 -2.68
CA ARG A 97 -9.72 -5.01 -4.07
C ARG A 97 -10.73 -4.07 -4.73
N ASN A 98 -11.60 -3.53 -3.95
CA ASN A 98 -12.64 -2.63 -4.47
C ASN A 98 -12.17 -1.18 -4.43
#